data_72e01f68d9e1b2a4cd857eaaaf5c606d
#
_entry.id   72e01f68d9e1b2a4cd857eaaaf5c606d
#
_cell.length_a   1.000
_cell.length_b   1.000
_cell.length_c   1.000
_cell.angle_alpha   90.00
_cell.angle_beta   90.00
_cell.angle_gamma   90.00
#
_symmetry.space_group_name_H-M   'P 1'
#
loop_
_entity.id
_entity.type
_entity.pdbx_description
1 polymer ?
#
loop_
_entity_poly.entity_id
_entity_poly.type
_entity_poly.pdbx_seq_one_letter_code
_entity_poly.pdbx_strand_id
1 'polypeptide(L)'
;RAAADVVGATKMDRPEWVSVSPITGEVYVTLTNNKYRGVSDDQPLSASNPRSYQVGGKARGNDNGHIIRWAEAGGDHAATSFEWDIYLFASPSDLSAENLSQLNDNNDLSSPDGLYFDPRGVLWIQTDDGAYTDTSSCMLLAALPGKVSDGSLMTTSAGQQTRVGMSASNDNIKRFFVGPEGCEVTGITMTPDFKTLFINIQHPGNSWGAVAGGSTPRSATVMITREDGDVILAESFDTATT
;
A
#
# COMPACT_ATOMS: atom_id res chain seq x y z
N ARG A 1 5.89 11.94 20.90
CA ARG A 1 5.45 10.79 21.73
C ARG A 1 4.61 11.27 22.92
N ALA A 2 5.12 12.12 23.81
CA ALA A 2 4.40 12.56 24.99
C ALA A 2 3.01 13.16 24.70
N ALA A 3 2.86 13.95 23.64
CA ALA A 3 1.55 14.49 23.27
C ALA A 3 0.56 13.40 22.83
N ALA A 4 1.02 12.44 22.05
CA ALA A 4 0.19 11.30 21.64
C ALA A 4 -0.25 10.44 22.84
N ASP A 5 0.65 10.21 23.80
CA ASP A 5 0.33 9.47 25.01
C ASP A 5 -0.69 10.21 25.89
N VAL A 6 -0.56 11.54 26.03
CA VAL A 6 -1.48 12.36 26.80
C VAL A 6 -2.91 12.35 26.24
N VAL A 7 -3.07 12.37 24.92
CA VAL A 7 -4.39 12.33 24.27
C VAL A 7 -4.91 10.91 24.03
N GLY A 8 -4.16 9.88 24.42
CA GLY A 8 -4.54 8.49 24.21
C GLY A 8 -4.63 8.10 22.74
N ALA A 9 -3.75 8.63 21.89
CA ALA A 9 -3.77 8.36 20.46
C ALA A 9 -3.61 6.86 20.16
N THR A 10 -4.35 6.38 19.16
CA THR A 10 -4.28 4.99 18.70
C THR A 10 -2.88 4.66 18.18
N LYS A 11 -2.29 3.60 18.71
CA LYS A 11 -1.01 3.08 18.23
C LYS A 11 -1.20 2.40 16.88
N MET A 12 -0.55 2.93 15.84
CA MET A 12 -0.68 2.45 14.46
C MET A 12 0.44 1.48 14.07
N ASP A 13 0.20 0.67 13.03
CA ASP A 13 1.12 -0.34 12.52
C ASP A 13 2.18 0.27 11.59
N ARG A 14 3.20 0.95 12.13
CA ARG A 14 4.28 1.60 11.38
C ARG A 14 3.72 2.52 10.28
N PRO A 15 3.13 3.68 10.63
CA PRO A 15 2.68 4.64 9.64
C PRO A 15 3.88 5.21 8.87
N GLU A 16 3.80 5.20 7.55
CA GLU A 16 4.85 5.67 6.65
C GLU A 16 4.38 6.88 5.84
N TRP A 17 3.82 6.67 4.66
CA TRP A 17 3.45 7.78 3.79
C TRP A 17 1.98 8.18 3.93
N VAL A 18 1.76 9.48 3.75
CA VAL A 18 0.42 10.10 3.68
C VAL A 18 0.25 10.74 2.31
N SER A 19 -0.89 10.52 1.68
CA SER A 19 -1.25 11.18 0.43
C SER A 19 -2.73 11.60 0.45
N VAL A 20 -3.03 12.72 -0.21
CA VAL A 20 -4.39 13.27 -0.27
C VAL A 20 -4.90 13.15 -1.70
N SER A 21 -6.09 12.60 -1.85
CA SER A 21 -6.76 12.52 -3.16
C SER A 21 -7.05 13.91 -3.70
N PRO A 22 -6.55 14.28 -4.88
CA PRO A 22 -6.86 15.59 -5.49
C PRO A 22 -8.30 15.69 -6.00
N ILE A 23 -9.01 14.56 -6.06
CA ILE A 23 -10.38 14.47 -6.57
C ILE A 23 -11.39 14.55 -5.43
N THR A 24 -11.16 13.80 -4.33
CA THR A 24 -12.14 13.69 -3.23
C THR A 24 -11.73 14.44 -1.97
N GLY A 25 -10.46 14.86 -1.84
CA GLY A 25 -9.91 15.42 -0.60
C GLY A 25 -9.66 14.38 0.50
N GLU A 26 -9.99 13.12 0.28
CA GLU A 26 -9.75 12.04 1.22
C GLU A 26 -8.25 11.81 1.46
N VAL A 27 -7.90 11.50 2.69
CA VAL A 27 -6.52 11.26 3.11
C VAL A 27 -6.26 9.76 3.24
N TYR A 28 -5.14 9.31 2.74
CA TYR A 28 -4.69 7.92 2.77
C TYR A 28 -3.37 7.81 3.51
N VAL A 29 -3.22 6.76 4.33
CA VAL A 29 -1.99 6.48 5.09
C VAL A 29 -1.64 5.01 4.99
N THR A 30 -0.40 4.72 4.64
CA THR A 30 0.13 3.36 4.70
C THR A 30 0.49 3.00 6.13
N LEU A 31 0.13 1.79 6.52
CA LEU A 31 0.55 1.11 7.74
C LEU A 31 1.30 -0.14 7.31
N THR A 32 2.60 -0.03 7.22
CA THR A 32 3.46 -0.95 6.46
C THR A 32 3.38 -2.39 6.96
N ASN A 33 3.59 -2.62 8.23
CA ASN A 33 3.41 -3.92 8.88
C ASN A 33 3.61 -3.83 10.41
N ASN A 34 3.21 -4.86 11.14
CA ASN A 34 3.52 -4.99 12.57
C ASN A 34 3.40 -6.43 13.05
N LYS A 35 4.51 -7.14 13.09
CA LYS A 35 4.56 -8.54 13.57
C LYS A 35 4.17 -8.74 15.04
N TYR A 36 4.05 -7.68 15.81
CA TYR A 36 3.68 -7.73 17.24
C TYR A 36 2.19 -7.41 17.48
N ARG A 37 1.44 -6.97 16.47
CA ARG A 37 0.04 -6.62 16.59
C ARG A 37 -0.80 -7.82 17.02
N GLY A 38 -1.47 -7.74 18.19
CA GLY A 38 -2.22 -8.87 18.75
C GLY A 38 -1.37 -10.05 19.19
N VAL A 39 -0.04 -9.91 19.25
CA VAL A 39 0.93 -10.88 19.74
C VAL A 39 1.55 -10.40 21.06
N SER A 40 1.87 -9.13 21.15
CA SER A 40 2.38 -8.50 22.38
C SER A 40 1.26 -7.74 23.09
N ASP A 41 1.23 -7.79 24.42
CA ASP A 41 0.19 -7.16 25.26
C ASP A 41 0.11 -5.64 25.08
N ASP A 42 1.21 -4.98 24.75
CA ASP A 42 1.29 -3.54 24.52
C ASP A 42 0.86 -3.13 23.09
N GLN A 43 0.52 -4.10 22.25
CA GLN A 43 0.08 -3.94 20.87
C GLN A 43 -1.29 -4.61 20.62
N PRO A 44 -2.34 -4.21 21.36
CA PRO A 44 -3.64 -4.85 21.24
C PRO A 44 -4.28 -4.59 19.89
N LEU A 45 -5.16 -5.48 19.48
CA LEU A 45 -6.00 -5.29 18.30
C LEU A 45 -6.99 -4.13 18.52
N SER A 46 -7.35 -3.46 17.45
CA SER A 46 -8.35 -2.39 17.40
C SER A 46 -9.02 -2.38 16.03
N ALA A 47 -10.10 -1.61 15.87
CA ALA A 47 -10.76 -1.48 14.56
C ALA A 47 -9.83 -0.95 13.46
N SER A 48 -8.89 -0.07 13.82
CA SER A 48 -7.91 0.50 12.88
C SER A 48 -6.67 -0.39 12.65
N ASN A 49 -6.41 -1.34 13.54
CA ASN A 49 -5.33 -2.33 13.43
C ASN A 49 -5.91 -3.71 13.79
N PRO A 50 -6.81 -4.25 12.95
CA PRO A 50 -7.68 -5.36 13.36
C PRO A 50 -7.08 -6.73 13.07
N ARG A 51 -5.96 -6.80 12.37
CA ARG A 51 -5.41 -8.04 11.86
C ARG A 51 -4.25 -8.55 12.71
N SER A 52 -4.38 -9.80 13.11
CA SER A 52 -3.29 -10.63 13.62
C SER A 52 -3.58 -12.07 13.21
N TYR A 53 -2.73 -12.65 12.43
CA TYR A 53 -2.94 -13.97 11.84
C TYR A 53 -1.84 -14.96 12.22
N GLN A 54 -2.04 -16.21 11.84
CA GLN A 54 -1.10 -17.29 12.09
C GLN A 54 -0.73 -18.01 10.81
N VAL A 55 0.55 -18.32 10.67
CA VAL A 55 1.06 -19.19 9.60
C VAL A 55 1.80 -20.35 10.21
N GLY A 56 1.40 -21.57 9.87
CA GLY A 56 2.01 -22.79 10.42
C GLY A 56 1.93 -22.85 11.95
N GLY A 57 0.87 -22.32 12.56
CA GLY A 57 0.69 -22.28 14.02
C GLY A 57 1.51 -21.22 14.75
N LYS A 58 2.21 -20.34 14.05
CA LYS A 58 2.96 -19.21 14.62
C LYS A 58 2.21 -17.90 14.40
N ALA A 59 2.08 -17.12 15.46
CA ALA A 59 1.52 -15.78 15.37
C ALA A 59 2.43 -14.87 14.54
N ARG A 60 1.84 -14.14 13.60
CA ARG A 60 2.51 -13.26 12.63
C ARG A 60 2.16 -11.80 12.83
N GLY A 61 1.17 -11.50 13.64
CA GLY A 61 0.66 -10.13 13.77
C GLY A 61 0.05 -9.64 12.46
N ASN A 62 0.34 -8.40 12.09
CA ASN A 62 -0.04 -7.80 10.81
C ASN A 62 1.21 -7.66 9.91
N ASP A 63 1.79 -8.78 9.48
CA ASP A 63 3.05 -8.79 8.71
C ASP A 63 2.91 -8.13 7.34
N ASN A 64 1.72 -8.16 6.74
CA ASN A 64 1.51 -7.63 5.38
C ASN A 64 1.03 -6.18 5.33
N GLY A 65 0.58 -5.62 6.45
CA GLY A 65 0.15 -4.22 6.53
C GLY A 65 -1.18 -3.92 5.84
N HIS A 66 -1.54 -2.65 5.80
CA HIS A 66 -2.78 -2.15 5.22
C HIS A 66 -2.70 -0.65 4.96
N ILE A 67 -3.70 -0.12 4.26
CA ILE A 67 -3.86 1.31 4.01
C ILE A 67 -5.17 1.77 4.61
N ILE A 68 -5.12 2.78 5.49
CA ILE A 68 -6.30 3.45 6.03
C ILE A 68 -6.58 4.70 5.19
N ARG A 69 -7.86 5.04 5.04
CA ARG A 69 -8.28 6.33 4.49
C ARG A 69 -9.38 6.95 5.34
N TRP A 70 -9.50 8.28 5.25
CA TRP A 70 -10.59 9.02 5.89
C TRP A 70 -11.03 10.24 5.10
N ALA A 71 -12.25 10.69 5.39
CA ALA A 71 -12.83 11.93 4.90
C ALA A 71 -13.36 12.74 6.07
N GLU A 72 -12.96 14.01 6.19
CA GLU A 72 -13.47 14.92 7.19
C GLU A 72 -14.95 15.24 6.95
N ALA A 73 -15.70 15.43 8.05
CA ALA A 73 -17.12 15.72 7.98
C ALA A 73 -17.41 16.96 7.12
N GLY A 74 -18.29 16.79 6.13
CA GLY A 74 -18.66 17.86 5.22
C GLY A 74 -17.55 18.31 4.25
N GLY A 75 -16.44 17.59 4.16
CA GLY A 75 -15.27 17.99 3.37
C GLY A 75 -14.52 19.19 3.96
N ASP A 76 -14.76 19.51 5.23
CA ASP A 76 -14.09 20.59 5.95
C ASP A 76 -12.87 20.07 6.69
N HIS A 77 -11.66 20.41 6.23
CA HIS A 77 -10.41 20.01 6.88
C HIS A 77 -10.19 20.58 8.28
N ALA A 78 -11.06 21.49 8.74
CA ALA A 78 -11.11 21.96 10.13
C ALA A 78 -12.14 21.20 10.99
N ALA A 79 -12.86 20.24 10.43
CA ALA A 79 -13.83 19.45 11.17
C ALA A 79 -13.16 18.65 12.30
N THR A 80 -13.92 18.43 13.38
CA THR A 80 -13.46 17.64 14.55
C THR A 80 -13.91 16.17 14.49
N SER A 81 -14.56 15.77 13.40
CA SER A 81 -15.01 14.41 13.14
C SER A 81 -14.75 14.03 11.69
N PHE A 82 -14.60 12.74 11.45
CA PHE A 82 -14.35 12.18 10.14
C PHE A 82 -14.94 10.77 10.05
N GLU A 83 -15.22 10.31 8.84
CA GLU A 83 -15.47 8.91 8.53
C GLU A 83 -14.18 8.26 8.05
N TRP A 84 -14.00 6.96 8.31
CA TRP A 84 -12.81 6.24 7.89
C TRP A 84 -13.11 4.77 7.63
N ASP A 85 -12.27 4.16 6.82
CA ASP A 85 -12.22 2.72 6.62
C ASP A 85 -10.78 2.25 6.35
N ILE A 86 -10.60 0.95 6.27
CA ILE A 86 -9.40 0.37 5.70
C ILE A 86 -9.60 0.27 4.20
N TYR A 87 -8.92 1.13 3.45
CA TYR A 87 -8.98 1.11 1.99
C TYR A 87 -8.58 -0.25 1.43
N LEU A 88 -7.46 -0.79 1.90
CA LEU A 88 -6.87 -2.02 1.37
C LEU A 88 -6.09 -2.76 2.47
N PHE A 89 -6.38 -4.04 2.65
CA PHE A 89 -5.48 -4.97 3.33
C PHE A 89 -4.49 -5.53 2.31
N ALA A 90 -3.20 -5.30 2.54
CA ALA A 90 -2.16 -5.99 1.80
C ALA A 90 -2.08 -7.46 2.23
N SER A 91 -1.98 -8.37 1.29
CA SER A 91 -1.91 -9.81 1.53
C SER A 91 -1.46 -10.55 0.28
N PRO A 92 -0.77 -11.69 0.40
CA PRO A 92 -0.73 -12.68 -0.67
C PRO A 92 -2.14 -13.14 -1.05
N SER A 93 -2.36 -13.37 -2.34
CA SER A 93 -3.67 -13.76 -2.90
C SER A 93 -4.20 -15.09 -2.36
N ASP A 94 -3.31 -16.03 -2.03
CA ASP A 94 -3.60 -17.38 -1.55
C ASP A 94 -3.89 -17.46 -0.04
N LEU A 95 -3.62 -16.42 0.75
CA LEU A 95 -3.94 -16.33 2.17
C LEU A 95 -5.39 -15.91 2.40
N SER A 96 -6.36 -16.75 2.07
CA SER A 96 -7.78 -16.42 2.02
C SER A 96 -8.36 -15.83 3.32
N ALA A 97 -7.88 -16.25 4.49
CA ALA A 97 -8.34 -15.72 5.79
C ALA A 97 -7.84 -14.29 6.08
N GLU A 98 -6.81 -13.84 5.39
CA GLU A 98 -6.15 -12.55 5.58
C GLU A 98 -6.35 -11.61 4.40
N ASN A 99 -6.72 -12.16 3.24
CA ASN A 99 -7.00 -11.44 2.01
C ASN A 99 -8.42 -10.83 2.02
N LEU A 100 -8.68 -9.97 2.98
CA LEU A 100 -9.99 -9.34 3.17
C LEU A 100 -10.35 -8.35 2.08
N SER A 101 -9.37 -7.89 1.32
CA SER A 101 -9.57 -7.00 0.17
C SER A 101 -9.74 -7.74 -1.16
N GLN A 102 -9.71 -9.08 -1.16
CA GLN A 102 -9.90 -9.94 -2.33
C GLN A 102 -8.87 -9.69 -3.45
N LEU A 103 -7.62 -9.48 -3.06
CA LEU A 103 -6.49 -9.41 -3.99
C LEU A 103 -6.34 -10.74 -4.76
N ASN A 104 -5.80 -10.66 -5.96
CA ASN A 104 -5.48 -11.81 -6.80
C ASN A 104 -4.02 -11.76 -7.26
N ASP A 105 -3.55 -12.77 -8.00
CA ASP A 105 -2.15 -12.91 -8.42
C ASP A 105 -1.61 -11.74 -9.27
N ASN A 106 -2.49 -10.88 -9.78
CA ASN A 106 -2.08 -9.71 -10.58
C ASN A 106 -1.96 -8.42 -9.76
N ASN A 107 -2.46 -8.43 -8.52
CA ASN A 107 -2.51 -7.20 -7.70
C ASN A 107 -2.23 -7.43 -6.22
N ASP A 108 -1.86 -8.63 -5.81
CA ASP A 108 -1.45 -8.91 -4.46
C ASP A 108 -0.14 -8.19 -4.10
N LEU A 109 -0.03 -7.80 -2.85
CA LEU A 109 1.09 -7.01 -2.32
C LEU A 109 1.24 -7.22 -0.83
N SER A 110 2.38 -6.78 -0.32
CA SER A 110 2.66 -6.74 1.12
C SER A 110 3.41 -5.45 1.47
N SER A 111 3.30 -5.05 2.73
CA SER A 111 4.05 -3.92 3.30
C SER A 111 3.96 -2.64 2.45
N PRO A 112 2.75 -2.07 2.26
CA PRO A 112 2.60 -0.79 1.56
C PRO A 112 3.34 0.30 2.33
N ASP A 113 4.15 1.07 1.62
CA ASP A 113 5.02 2.10 2.19
C ASP A 113 4.80 3.44 1.50
N GLY A 114 5.36 3.65 0.31
CA GLY A 114 5.19 4.87 -0.46
C GLY A 114 3.77 5.04 -1.02
N LEU A 115 3.22 6.25 -0.88
CA LEU A 115 1.92 6.63 -1.46
C LEU A 115 2.03 7.95 -2.21
N TYR A 116 1.45 7.98 -3.41
CA TYR A 116 1.36 9.20 -4.19
C TYR A 116 0.08 9.22 -5.02
N PHE A 117 -0.73 10.26 -4.87
CA PHE A 117 -1.77 10.58 -5.84
C PHE A 117 -1.21 11.43 -6.95
N ASP A 118 -1.36 10.99 -8.18
CA ASP A 118 -1.15 11.90 -9.29
C ASP A 118 -2.38 12.84 -9.48
N PRO A 119 -2.23 13.98 -10.17
CA PRO A 119 -3.32 14.93 -10.35
C PRO A 119 -4.58 14.38 -11.04
N ARG A 120 -4.52 13.22 -11.67
CA ARG A 120 -5.65 12.52 -12.32
C ARG A 120 -6.44 11.67 -11.34
N GLY A 121 -5.95 11.50 -10.11
CA GLY A 121 -6.58 10.68 -9.08
C GLY A 121 -6.12 9.22 -9.04
N VAL A 122 -5.10 8.87 -9.81
CA VAL A 122 -4.46 7.54 -9.70
C VAL A 122 -3.63 7.50 -8.42
N LEU A 123 -3.91 6.52 -7.57
CA LEU A 123 -3.12 6.23 -6.38
C LEU A 123 -2.00 5.25 -6.73
N TRP A 124 -0.77 5.71 -6.58
CA TRP A 124 0.43 4.90 -6.71
C TRP A 124 0.84 4.36 -5.34
N ILE A 125 1.04 3.05 -5.24
CA ILE A 125 1.40 2.34 -4.01
C ILE A 125 2.73 1.65 -4.22
N GLN A 126 3.69 1.95 -3.37
CA GLN A 126 5.02 1.33 -3.36
C GLN A 126 5.14 0.40 -2.15
N THR A 127 5.98 -0.61 -2.23
CA THR A 127 6.14 -1.59 -1.16
C THR A 127 7.59 -1.69 -0.65
N ASP A 128 7.72 -1.87 0.67
CA ASP A 128 8.96 -2.20 1.39
C ASP A 128 8.74 -3.52 2.15
N ASP A 129 8.96 -4.64 1.49
CA ASP A 129 8.46 -5.90 1.99
C ASP A 129 9.55 -6.91 2.40
N GLY A 130 9.49 -7.31 3.67
CA GLY A 130 10.23 -8.44 4.18
C GLY A 130 9.43 -9.74 4.33
N ALA A 131 8.09 -9.69 4.27
CA ALA A 131 7.23 -10.86 4.55
C ALA A 131 6.80 -11.61 3.28
N TYR A 132 6.91 -10.99 2.12
CA TYR A 132 6.41 -11.49 0.84
C TYR A 132 7.51 -11.70 -0.22
N THR A 133 8.74 -11.33 0.10
CA THR A 133 9.89 -11.42 -0.83
C THR A 133 10.24 -12.84 -1.26
N ASP A 134 9.72 -13.87 -0.59
CA ASP A 134 9.81 -15.28 -1.02
C ASP A 134 8.99 -15.55 -2.29
N THR A 135 7.95 -14.75 -2.54
CA THR A 135 6.98 -14.96 -3.62
C THR A 135 7.15 -13.93 -4.72
N SER A 136 7.41 -12.68 -4.38
CA SER A 136 7.58 -11.58 -5.31
C SER A 136 8.57 -10.56 -4.77
N SER A 137 9.10 -9.71 -5.65
CA SER A 137 9.89 -8.54 -5.24
C SER A 137 8.98 -7.37 -4.90
N CYS A 138 9.53 -6.36 -4.21
CA CYS A 138 8.86 -5.08 -4.01
C CYS A 138 8.41 -4.45 -5.33
N MET A 139 7.33 -3.71 -5.29
CA MET A 139 6.61 -3.32 -6.50
C MET A 139 6.02 -1.92 -6.40
N LEU A 140 5.59 -1.42 -7.55
CA LEU A 140 4.72 -0.27 -7.70
C LEU A 140 3.39 -0.73 -8.28
N LEU A 141 2.31 -0.39 -7.61
CA LEU A 141 0.95 -0.62 -8.10
C LEU A 141 0.29 0.72 -8.44
N ALA A 142 -0.61 0.68 -9.41
CA ALA A 142 -1.49 1.77 -9.75
C ALA A 142 -2.92 1.41 -9.35
N ALA A 143 -3.61 2.30 -8.65
CA ALA A 143 -4.95 2.06 -8.16
C ALA A 143 -5.91 3.22 -8.50
N LEU A 144 -7.18 2.87 -8.74
CA LEU A 144 -8.30 3.81 -8.84
C LEU A 144 -9.17 3.58 -7.59
N PRO A 145 -8.88 4.26 -6.48
CA PRO A 145 -9.64 4.08 -5.26
C PRO A 145 -11.05 4.66 -5.44
N GLY A 146 -12.04 4.00 -4.85
CA GLY A 146 -13.37 4.55 -4.73
C GLY A 146 -13.42 5.71 -3.72
N LYS A 147 -14.25 5.59 -2.70
CA LYS A 147 -14.40 6.60 -1.63
C LYS A 147 -14.58 5.93 -0.27
N VAL A 148 -14.34 6.68 0.78
CA VAL A 148 -14.59 6.23 2.16
C VAL A 148 -16.00 5.65 2.28
N SER A 149 -16.11 4.52 2.96
CA SER A 149 -17.36 3.79 3.23
C SER A 149 -18.01 3.11 2.00
N ASP A 150 -17.30 2.93 0.89
CA ASP A 150 -17.82 2.25 -0.31
C ASP A 150 -17.84 0.70 -0.21
N GLY A 151 -17.26 0.16 0.84
CA GLY A 151 -17.20 -1.27 1.06
C GLY A 151 -18.12 -1.75 2.19
N SER A 152 -17.68 -2.72 2.99
CA SER A 152 -18.51 -3.40 3.98
C SER A 152 -17.85 -3.56 5.35
N LEU A 153 -18.68 -3.83 6.36
CA LEU A 153 -18.19 -4.25 7.68
C LEU A 153 -17.75 -5.71 7.58
N MET A 154 -16.52 -5.97 7.97
CA MET A 154 -15.93 -7.31 7.94
C MET A 154 -15.41 -7.70 9.33
N THR A 155 -15.25 -9.01 9.55
CA THR A 155 -14.65 -9.56 10.77
C THR A 155 -13.36 -10.28 10.37
N THR A 156 -12.25 -9.90 10.99
CA THR A 156 -10.94 -10.55 10.76
C THR A 156 -10.89 -11.94 11.40
N SER A 157 -9.90 -12.76 11.04
CA SER A 157 -9.63 -14.07 11.69
C SER A 157 -9.40 -13.93 13.18
N ALA A 158 -8.92 -12.78 13.64
CA ALA A 158 -8.72 -12.45 15.07
C ALA A 158 -10.01 -11.94 15.77
N GLY A 159 -11.15 -11.94 15.10
CA GLY A 159 -12.45 -11.56 15.67
C GLY A 159 -12.71 -10.06 15.76
N GLN A 160 -11.86 -9.22 15.21
CA GLN A 160 -12.07 -7.78 15.19
C GLN A 160 -13.00 -7.38 14.04
N GLN A 161 -13.92 -6.46 14.33
CA GLN A 161 -14.76 -5.85 13.30
C GLN A 161 -14.14 -4.53 12.81
N THR A 162 -14.13 -4.36 11.50
CA THR A 162 -13.67 -3.14 10.84
C THR A 162 -14.40 -2.93 9.52
N ARG A 163 -14.51 -1.68 9.08
CA ARG A 163 -15.00 -1.39 7.73
C ARG A 163 -13.85 -1.49 6.75
N VAL A 164 -14.06 -2.21 5.66
CA VAL A 164 -13.09 -2.39 4.58
C VAL A 164 -13.68 -1.78 3.32
N GLY A 165 -12.86 -1.08 2.55
CA GLY A 165 -13.23 -0.49 1.28
C GLY A 165 -13.66 -1.52 0.23
N MET A 166 -14.03 -1.04 -0.94
CA MET A 166 -14.42 -1.86 -2.07
C MET A 166 -13.36 -2.93 -2.39
N SER A 167 -13.81 -4.14 -2.70
CA SER A 167 -12.92 -5.25 -3.07
C SER A 167 -12.00 -4.90 -4.24
N ALA A 168 -10.76 -5.35 -4.14
CA ALA A 168 -9.79 -5.23 -5.23
C ALA A 168 -10.19 -6.08 -6.44
N SER A 169 -9.90 -5.57 -7.62
CA SER A 169 -10.08 -6.25 -8.89
C SER A 169 -9.03 -5.74 -9.89
N ASN A 170 -8.89 -6.40 -11.02
CA ASN A 170 -8.01 -5.91 -12.08
C ASN A 170 -8.48 -4.58 -12.71
N ASP A 171 -9.71 -4.15 -12.41
CA ASP A 171 -10.26 -2.90 -12.92
C ASP A 171 -9.93 -1.70 -12.01
N ASN A 172 -9.58 -1.94 -10.74
CA ASN A 172 -9.33 -0.88 -9.78
C ASN A 172 -7.95 -0.89 -9.13
N ILE A 173 -7.15 -1.98 -9.29
CA ILE A 173 -5.75 -2.02 -8.85
C ILE A 173 -4.96 -2.99 -9.72
N LYS A 174 -3.79 -2.55 -10.18
CA LYS A 174 -2.88 -3.36 -11.03
C LYS A 174 -1.44 -3.20 -10.58
N ARG A 175 -0.70 -4.29 -10.67
CA ARG A 175 0.76 -4.26 -10.58
C ARG A 175 1.31 -3.59 -11.83
N PHE A 176 2.00 -2.48 -11.65
CA PHE A 176 2.55 -1.67 -12.74
C PHE A 176 4.02 -1.97 -12.98
N PHE A 177 4.80 -2.15 -11.91
CA PHE A 177 6.24 -2.41 -12.00
C PHE A 177 6.64 -3.33 -10.85
N VAL A 178 7.57 -4.25 -11.12
CA VAL A 178 8.21 -5.10 -10.11
C VAL A 178 9.70 -4.78 -10.09
N GLY A 179 10.22 -4.48 -8.93
CA GLY A 179 11.62 -4.17 -8.71
C GLY A 179 12.52 -5.40 -8.75
N PRO A 180 13.84 -5.22 -8.76
CA PRO A 180 14.78 -6.32 -8.64
C PRO A 180 14.67 -7.00 -7.27
N GLU A 181 15.13 -8.23 -7.19
CA GLU A 181 15.14 -9.00 -5.95
C GLU A 181 15.84 -8.25 -4.80
N GLY A 182 15.23 -8.30 -3.61
CA GLY A 182 15.75 -7.71 -2.39
C GLY A 182 15.71 -6.19 -2.31
N CYS A 183 15.08 -5.52 -3.28
CA CYS A 183 14.93 -4.06 -3.21
C CYS A 183 13.71 -3.64 -2.41
N GLU A 184 13.71 -2.37 -2.02
CA GLU A 184 12.53 -1.56 -1.75
C GLU A 184 12.24 -0.69 -2.98
N VAL A 185 10.97 -0.52 -3.33
CA VAL A 185 10.53 0.45 -4.35
C VAL A 185 10.01 1.69 -3.64
N THR A 186 10.71 2.81 -3.78
CA THR A 186 10.43 4.03 -3.03
C THR A 186 10.57 5.29 -3.88
N GLY A 187 10.18 6.42 -3.35
CA GLY A 187 10.29 7.74 -3.97
C GLY A 187 9.67 7.78 -5.36
N ILE A 188 8.58 8.51 -5.53
CA ILE A 188 7.87 8.60 -6.79
C ILE A 188 7.65 10.06 -7.18
N THR A 189 7.88 10.37 -8.43
CA THR A 189 7.49 11.64 -9.04
C THR A 189 7.21 11.46 -10.52
N MET A 190 6.40 12.35 -11.08
CA MET A 190 5.98 12.30 -12.48
C MET A 190 6.15 13.66 -13.12
N THR A 191 6.51 13.68 -14.40
CA THR A 191 6.52 14.93 -15.16
C THR A 191 5.12 15.52 -15.30
N PRO A 192 4.98 16.85 -15.43
CA PRO A 192 3.65 17.49 -15.54
C PRO A 192 2.82 17.04 -16.74
N ASP A 193 3.44 16.51 -17.78
CA ASP A 193 2.79 15.94 -18.96
C ASP A 193 2.43 14.46 -18.81
N PHE A 194 2.71 13.86 -17.63
CA PHE A 194 2.48 12.45 -17.31
C PHE A 194 3.17 11.43 -18.21
N LYS A 195 4.19 11.82 -18.95
CA LYS A 195 4.89 10.95 -19.90
C LYS A 195 6.12 10.25 -19.30
N THR A 196 6.59 10.74 -18.16
CA THR A 196 7.76 10.19 -17.49
C THR A 196 7.50 10.04 -16.01
N LEU A 197 7.72 8.83 -15.51
CA LEU A 197 7.65 8.48 -14.10
C LEU A 197 9.05 8.16 -13.59
N PHE A 198 9.42 8.68 -12.43
CA PHE A 198 10.65 8.36 -11.73
C PHE A 198 10.33 7.65 -10.42
N ILE A 199 11.04 6.57 -10.15
CA ILE A 199 11.02 5.83 -8.90
C ILE A 199 12.44 5.51 -8.46
N ASN A 200 12.62 5.22 -7.18
CA ASN A 200 13.90 4.78 -6.65
C ASN A 200 13.88 3.29 -6.32
N ILE A 201 14.94 2.61 -6.66
CA ILE A 201 15.25 1.25 -6.23
C ILE A 201 16.26 1.36 -5.10
N GLN A 202 15.84 1.03 -3.88
CA GLN A 202 16.66 1.10 -2.68
C GLN A 202 17.22 -0.29 -2.36
N HIS A 203 18.47 -0.35 -1.92
CA HIS A 203 19.21 -1.54 -1.45
C HIS A 203 18.91 -2.84 -2.24
N PRO A 204 18.97 -2.86 -3.59
CA PRO A 204 18.69 -4.06 -4.37
C PRO A 204 19.64 -5.20 -4.01
N GLY A 205 19.14 -6.43 -4.17
CA GLY A 205 19.94 -7.63 -4.00
C GLY A 205 20.81 -7.99 -5.22
N ASN A 206 21.50 -9.11 -5.10
CA ASN A 206 22.35 -9.69 -6.16
C ASN A 206 23.40 -8.69 -6.68
N SER A 207 23.55 -8.58 -7.99
CA SER A 207 24.47 -7.61 -8.64
C SER A 207 23.74 -6.51 -9.40
N TRP A 208 22.47 -6.25 -9.07
CA TRP A 208 21.67 -5.25 -9.77
C TRP A 208 22.30 -3.85 -9.66
N GLY A 209 22.40 -3.15 -10.77
CA GLY A 209 23.02 -1.82 -10.82
C GLY A 209 24.53 -1.81 -10.60
N ALA A 210 25.20 -2.95 -10.52
CA ALA A 210 26.66 -3.02 -10.40
C ALA A 210 27.34 -2.43 -11.65
N VAL A 211 28.49 -1.80 -11.44
CA VAL A 211 29.34 -1.39 -12.60
C VAL A 211 29.82 -2.61 -13.39
N ALA A 212 30.14 -2.41 -14.65
CA ALA A 212 30.62 -3.49 -15.52
C ALA A 212 31.79 -4.24 -14.87
N GLY A 213 31.64 -5.55 -14.75
CA GLY A 213 32.64 -6.44 -14.11
C GLY A 213 32.62 -6.44 -12.58
N GLY A 214 31.71 -5.68 -11.94
CA GLY A 214 31.51 -5.68 -10.50
C GLY A 214 30.33 -6.57 -10.06
N SER A 215 30.24 -6.82 -8.74
CA SER A 215 29.15 -7.60 -8.13
C SER A 215 28.40 -6.85 -7.01
N THR A 216 28.82 -5.62 -6.68
CA THR A 216 28.21 -4.84 -5.62
C THR A 216 26.90 -4.20 -6.11
N PRO A 217 25.74 -4.53 -5.52
CA PRO A 217 24.47 -3.91 -5.87
C PRO A 217 24.49 -2.40 -5.59
N ARG A 218 23.69 -1.64 -6.33
CA ARG A 218 23.59 -0.20 -6.16
C ARG A 218 22.15 0.26 -6.26
N SER A 219 21.74 1.10 -5.33
CA SER A 219 20.52 1.88 -5.44
C SER A 219 20.56 2.79 -6.67
N ALA A 220 19.41 3.00 -7.30
CA ALA A 220 19.32 3.84 -8.49
C ALA A 220 17.94 4.49 -8.61
N THR A 221 17.89 5.62 -9.30
CA THR A 221 16.64 6.16 -9.81
C THR A 221 16.35 5.55 -11.18
N VAL A 222 15.17 5.02 -11.34
CA VAL A 222 14.67 4.45 -12.61
C VAL A 222 13.71 5.43 -13.24
N MET A 223 13.90 5.67 -14.53
CA MET A 223 12.99 6.44 -15.37
C MET A 223 12.12 5.47 -16.19
N ILE A 224 10.82 5.66 -16.13
CA ILE A 224 9.83 4.85 -16.85
C ILE A 224 9.10 5.76 -17.85
N THR A 225 9.06 5.34 -19.10
CA THR A 225 8.34 5.99 -20.20
C THR A 225 7.64 4.93 -21.04
N ARG A 226 6.61 5.31 -21.79
CA ARG A 226 6.03 4.43 -22.80
C ARG A 226 6.90 4.48 -24.09
N GLU A 227 6.97 3.38 -24.82
CA GLU A 227 7.72 3.30 -26.08
C GLU A 227 7.18 4.23 -27.16
N ASP A 228 5.85 4.44 -27.19
CA ASP A 228 5.18 5.34 -28.11
C ASP A 228 5.25 6.83 -27.71
N GLY A 229 5.85 7.13 -26.55
CA GLY A 229 6.00 8.48 -26.02
C GLY A 229 4.70 9.11 -25.55
N ASP A 230 3.64 8.34 -25.37
CA ASP A 230 2.36 8.81 -24.86
C ASP A 230 2.31 8.80 -23.32
N VAL A 231 1.21 9.27 -22.76
CA VAL A 231 0.95 9.41 -21.33
C VAL A 231 0.94 8.04 -20.65
N ILE A 232 1.63 7.91 -19.51
CA ILE A 232 1.59 6.72 -18.67
C ILE A 232 0.17 6.57 -18.11
N LEU A 233 -0.45 5.40 -18.30
CA LEU A 233 -1.86 5.15 -17.99
C LEU A 233 -2.79 6.22 -18.63
N ALA A 234 -2.68 6.41 -19.94
CA ALA A 234 -3.47 7.41 -20.70
C ALA A 234 -4.95 7.08 -20.72
N GLU A 235 -5.28 5.79 -20.67
CA GLU A 235 -6.64 5.30 -20.70
C GLU A 235 -6.98 4.65 -19.36
N SER A 236 -8.27 4.51 -19.07
CA SER A 236 -8.75 3.80 -17.89
C SER A 236 -8.16 2.40 -17.82
N PHE A 237 -8.13 1.78 -16.65
CA PHE A 237 -7.65 0.40 -16.45
C PHE A 237 -8.31 -0.62 -17.40
N ASP A 238 -9.42 -0.26 -18.05
CA ASP A 238 -10.21 -1.12 -18.96
C ASP A 238 -9.53 -1.39 -20.31
N THR A 239 -8.57 -0.62 -20.74
CA THR A 239 -8.01 -0.71 -22.10
C THR A 239 -6.64 -1.39 -22.17
N ALA A 240 -6.12 -1.89 -21.07
CA ALA A 240 -4.89 -2.70 -21.05
C ALA A 240 -5.15 -4.19 -21.37
N THR A 241 -6.11 -4.51 -22.24
CA THR A 241 -6.31 -5.84 -22.77
C THR A 241 -5.96 -5.87 -24.25
N THR A 242 -4.71 -6.06 -24.55
CA THR A 242 -4.26 -6.84 -25.74
C THR A 242 -2.83 -7.29 -25.51
#